data_44400e160a476dd67cced7b739916fa9
#
_entry.id   44400e160a476dd67cced7b739916fa9
#
_cell.length_a   1.000
_cell.length_b   1.000
_cell.length_c   1.000
_cell.angle_alpha   90.00
_cell.angle_beta   90.00
_cell.angle_gamma   90.00
#
_symmetry.space_group_name_H-M   'P 1'
#
loop_
_entity.id
_entity.type
_entity.pdbx_description
1 polymer ?
#
loop_
_entity_poly.entity_id
_entity_poly.type
_entity_poly.pdbx_seq_one_letter_code
_entity_poly.pdbx_strand_id
1 'polypeptide(L)'
;MPVGFKEIANIMKKVEKQITDNPQKEVIITDIFNNDINLGINPKLVFGGEESGGMIIGSESIIESLSGRKAIAMREKSATEAIIVASALTSYLEKAGISMSEHLEKVFENNEIISKYDIREDISYYNESEPDIEKLKADKKAGEAKRTKNDLFYLALAVAKAENKLSVEQIKEILASTFPELDFSNLMDVKFVGDGTYLEFEDKFIEIRPSGTDAKTKAYGAGADKGNIKDFARIMGNYSGDLNETYKKYVDNAFYESAKEDSLKAYAKFTDKDANNAPFVVPDYSKLI
;
A
#
# COMPACT_ATOMS: atom_id res chain seq x y z
N MET A 1 3.93 4.96 0.34
CA MET A 1 3.72 5.21 -1.12
C MET A 1 2.72 4.17 -1.62
N PRO A 2 1.73 4.54 -2.45
CA PRO A 2 0.81 3.54 -3.02
C PRO A 2 1.57 2.45 -3.79
N VAL A 3 0.98 1.26 -3.88
CA VAL A 3 1.65 0.09 -4.48
C VAL A 3 1.80 0.24 -6.00
N GLY A 4 2.97 -0.12 -6.48
CA GLY A 4 3.29 -0.28 -7.90
C GLY A 4 4.34 0.69 -8.45
N PHE A 5 5.10 0.23 -9.43
CA PHE A 5 6.17 1.00 -10.09
C PHE A 5 5.69 2.30 -10.76
N LYS A 6 4.40 2.41 -11.10
CA LYS A 6 3.82 3.66 -11.61
C LYS A 6 4.03 4.82 -10.64
N GLU A 7 3.95 4.56 -9.34
CA GLU A 7 4.13 5.58 -8.30
C GLU A 7 5.60 5.97 -8.16
N ILE A 8 6.50 4.99 -8.19
CA ILE A 8 7.95 5.24 -8.24
C ILE A 8 8.27 6.09 -9.48
N ALA A 9 7.76 5.72 -10.65
CA ALA A 9 7.97 6.47 -11.88
C ALA A 9 7.40 7.90 -11.82
N ASN A 10 6.26 8.10 -11.16
CA ASN A 10 5.68 9.44 -10.97
C ASN A 10 6.55 10.31 -10.07
N ILE A 11 7.07 9.76 -8.97
CA ILE A 11 8.02 10.47 -8.10
C ILE A 11 9.30 10.81 -8.89
N MET A 12 9.87 9.85 -9.61
CA MET A 12 11.04 10.08 -10.46
C MET A 12 10.81 11.22 -11.43
N LYS A 13 9.67 11.27 -12.11
CA LYS A 13 9.33 12.39 -13.04
C LYS A 13 9.25 13.73 -12.34
N LYS A 14 8.68 13.78 -11.11
CA LYS A 14 8.63 15.03 -10.33
C LYS A 14 10.01 15.51 -9.93
N VAL A 15 10.88 14.60 -9.51
CA VAL A 15 12.28 14.88 -9.16
C VAL A 15 13.04 15.36 -10.39
N GLU A 16 12.99 14.62 -11.50
CA GLU A 16 13.65 14.96 -12.77
C GLU A 16 13.23 16.34 -13.29
N LYS A 17 11.94 16.66 -13.19
CA LYS A 17 11.44 17.99 -13.60
C LYS A 17 12.07 19.09 -12.76
N GLN A 18 12.13 18.96 -11.44
CA GLN A 18 12.71 19.97 -10.56
C GLN A 18 14.21 20.14 -10.81
N ILE A 19 14.96 19.04 -10.97
CA ILE A 19 16.40 19.09 -11.31
C ILE A 19 16.61 19.79 -12.65
N THR A 20 15.77 19.54 -13.63
CA THR A 20 15.89 20.14 -14.98
C THR A 20 15.54 21.62 -14.96
N ASP A 21 14.45 22.01 -14.28
CA ASP A 21 13.99 23.39 -14.24
C ASP A 21 14.89 24.28 -13.36
N ASN A 22 15.47 23.74 -12.29
CA ASN A 22 16.28 24.50 -11.32
C ASN A 22 17.42 23.65 -10.72
N PRO A 23 18.52 23.39 -11.45
CA PRO A 23 19.56 22.45 -11.06
C PRO A 23 20.29 22.78 -9.73
N GLN A 24 20.20 24.02 -9.26
CA GLN A 24 20.87 24.51 -8.05
C GLN A 24 19.95 24.64 -6.83
N LYS A 25 18.67 24.28 -6.99
CA LYS A 25 17.69 24.30 -5.90
C LYS A 25 17.50 22.92 -5.31
N GLU A 26 17.12 22.91 -4.04
CA GLU A 26 16.67 21.70 -3.35
C GLU A 26 15.40 21.17 -4.02
N VAL A 27 15.34 19.85 -4.14
CA VAL A 27 14.18 19.11 -4.66
C VAL A 27 13.28 18.74 -3.49
N ILE A 28 12.03 19.18 -3.55
CA ILE A 28 11.02 18.88 -2.55
C ILE A 28 9.93 18.03 -3.20
N ILE A 29 9.59 16.93 -2.55
CA ILE A 29 8.44 16.09 -2.90
C ILE A 29 7.48 16.01 -1.73
N THR A 30 6.20 15.96 -2.01
CA THR A 30 5.18 15.74 -0.98
C THR A 30 4.85 14.26 -0.92
N ASP A 31 4.89 13.67 0.26
CA ASP A 31 4.48 12.28 0.49
C ASP A 31 2.95 12.12 0.50
N ILE A 32 2.48 10.87 0.69
CA ILE A 32 1.06 10.55 0.72
C ILE A 32 0.33 11.05 1.99
N PHE A 33 1.07 11.51 2.98
CA PHE A 33 0.55 12.11 4.21
C PHE A 33 0.61 13.64 4.19
N ASN A 34 0.87 14.23 3.00
CA ASN A 34 1.05 15.68 2.79
C ASN A 34 2.26 16.28 3.52
N ASN A 35 3.27 15.49 3.86
CA ASN A 35 4.53 16.00 4.37
C ASN A 35 5.48 16.35 3.24
N ASP A 36 6.10 17.51 3.31
CA ASP A 36 7.15 17.88 2.39
C ASP A 36 8.48 17.23 2.78
N ILE A 37 9.02 16.46 1.87
CA ILE A 37 10.30 15.76 2.01
C ILE A 37 11.34 16.48 1.17
N ASN A 38 12.34 17.06 1.84
CA ASN A 38 13.48 17.70 1.18
C ASN A 38 14.52 16.63 0.82
N LEU A 39 14.74 16.44 -0.48
CA LEU A 39 15.72 15.48 -1.02
C LEU A 39 17.11 16.10 -1.25
N GLY A 40 17.29 17.39 -0.94
CA GLY A 40 18.52 18.10 -1.20
C GLY A 40 18.70 18.51 -2.67
N ILE A 41 19.92 18.96 -3.00
CA ILE A 41 20.27 19.42 -4.36
C ILE A 41 20.71 18.21 -5.20
N ASN A 42 20.15 18.10 -6.40
CA ASN A 42 20.48 17.05 -7.38
C ASN A 42 20.40 15.62 -6.81
N PRO A 43 19.26 15.24 -6.18
CA PRO A 43 19.12 13.92 -5.58
C PRO A 43 19.20 12.81 -6.61
N LYS A 44 19.65 11.63 -6.15
CA LYS A 44 19.78 10.42 -6.97
C LYS A 44 18.83 9.34 -6.46
N LEU A 45 18.28 8.58 -7.37
CA LEU A 45 17.66 7.32 -6.99
C LEU A 45 18.79 6.30 -6.72
N VAL A 46 18.78 5.70 -5.54
CA VAL A 46 19.69 4.58 -5.24
C VAL A 46 19.03 3.27 -5.65
N PHE A 47 17.80 3.07 -5.18
CA PHE A 47 17.06 1.83 -5.38
C PHE A 47 15.55 2.09 -5.33
N GLY A 48 14.80 1.40 -6.18
CA GLY A 48 13.34 1.29 -6.12
C GLY A 48 12.94 -0.16 -6.31
N GLY A 49 12.15 -0.71 -5.38
CA GLY A 49 11.69 -2.08 -5.43
C GLY A 49 10.22 -2.23 -5.08
N GLU A 50 9.65 -3.36 -5.43
CA GLU A 50 8.30 -3.76 -5.02
C GLU A 50 8.29 -5.23 -4.57
N GLU A 51 7.25 -5.63 -3.87
CA GLU A 51 7.06 -6.98 -3.33
C GLU A 51 7.05 -8.09 -4.40
N SER A 52 6.78 -7.75 -5.64
CA SER A 52 6.83 -8.69 -6.76
C SER A 52 8.26 -9.07 -7.22
N GLY A 53 9.28 -8.51 -6.55
CA GLY A 53 10.70 -8.78 -6.82
C GLY A 53 11.30 -8.00 -8.00
N GLY A 54 10.55 -7.11 -8.63
CA GLY A 54 11.11 -6.19 -9.62
C GLY A 54 11.83 -5.03 -8.95
N MET A 55 12.93 -4.56 -9.54
CA MET A 55 13.69 -3.43 -9.03
C MET A 55 14.13 -2.47 -10.13
N ILE A 56 14.38 -1.23 -9.73
CA ILE A 56 15.07 -0.20 -10.52
C ILE A 56 16.30 0.22 -9.74
N ILE A 57 17.45 0.22 -10.36
CA ILE A 57 18.69 0.75 -9.80
C ILE A 57 18.94 2.11 -10.41
N GLY A 58 19.25 3.10 -9.57
CA GLY A 58 19.56 4.44 -10.00
C GLY A 58 20.92 4.55 -10.66
N SER A 59 21.08 5.52 -11.54
CA SER A 59 22.36 5.85 -12.16
C SER A 59 23.17 6.80 -11.28
N GLU A 60 24.48 6.68 -11.29
CA GLU A 60 25.38 7.65 -10.64
C GLU A 60 25.32 9.04 -11.26
N SER A 61 24.98 9.11 -12.55
CA SER A 61 24.82 10.36 -13.27
C SER A 61 23.45 10.43 -13.94
N ILE A 62 23.00 11.64 -14.26
CA ILE A 62 21.77 11.83 -15.03
C ILE A 62 21.95 11.19 -16.40
N ILE A 63 21.01 10.31 -16.76
CA ILE A 63 20.92 9.68 -18.07
C ILE A 63 20.33 10.72 -19.03
N GLU A 64 20.98 10.98 -20.14
CA GLU A 64 20.46 11.85 -21.19
C GLU A 64 20.27 11.06 -22.49
N SER A 65 19.05 11.09 -23.02
CA SER A 65 18.72 10.45 -24.29
C SER A 65 19.18 11.31 -25.47
N LEU A 66 19.23 10.70 -26.66
CA LEU A 66 19.54 11.45 -27.90
C LEU A 66 18.57 12.62 -28.19
N SER A 67 17.38 12.57 -27.66
CA SER A 67 16.38 13.67 -27.76
C SER A 67 16.50 14.71 -26.64
N GLY A 68 17.55 14.66 -25.81
CA GLY A 68 17.78 15.60 -24.73
C GLY A 68 16.93 15.35 -23.48
N ARG A 69 16.17 14.26 -23.44
CA ARG A 69 15.40 13.89 -22.23
C ARG A 69 16.33 13.40 -21.15
N LYS A 70 16.18 13.95 -19.95
CA LYS A 70 16.94 13.60 -18.75
C LYS A 70 16.16 12.66 -17.85
N ALA A 71 16.86 11.72 -17.22
CA ALA A 71 16.29 10.75 -16.27
C ALA A 71 17.30 10.41 -15.17
N ILE A 72 16.81 10.18 -13.94
CA ILE A 72 17.66 9.74 -12.81
C ILE A 72 17.84 8.22 -12.78
N ALA A 73 16.98 7.47 -13.48
CA ALA A 73 17.12 6.04 -13.72
C ALA A 73 16.23 5.62 -14.90
N MET A 74 16.42 4.39 -15.38
CA MET A 74 15.46 3.74 -16.27
C MET A 74 14.13 3.53 -15.53
N ARG A 75 13.00 3.75 -16.24
CA ARG A 75 11.66 3.61 -15.62
C ARG A 75 11.01 2.25 -15.90
N GLU A 76 11.84 1.24 -15.93
CA GLU A 76 11.46 -0.14 -16.20
C GLU A 76 11.99 -1.03 -15.08
N LYS A 77 11.11 -1.81 -14.47
CA LYS A 77 11.56 -2.80 -13.51
C LYS A 77 12.25 -3.96 -14.23
N SER A 78 13.39 -4.38 -13.71
CA SER A 78 14.22 -5.41 -14.32
C SER A 78 14.47 -6.56 -13.35
N ALA A 79 13.98 -7.74 -13.69
CA ALA A 79 14.33 -8.96 -12.98
C ALA A 79 15.80 -9.34 -13.23
N THR A 80 16.36 -8.99 -14.39
CA THR A 80 17.77 -9.23 -14.71
C THR A 80 18.68 -8.40 -13.80
N GLU A 81 18.39 -7.11 -13.57
CA GLU A 81 19.12 -6.30 -12.59
C GLU A 81 19.05 -6.91 -11.19
N ALA A 82 17.86 -7.34 -10.77
CA ALA A 82 17.65 -7.99 -9.48
C ALA A 82 18.57 -9.22 -9.31
N ILE A 83 18.63 -10.09 -10.32
CA ILE A 83 19.45 -11.28 -10.32
C ILE A 83 20.95 -10.93 -10.27
N ILE A 84 21.39 -9.96 -11.06
CA ILE A 84 22.81 -9.55 -11.10
C ILE A 84 23.23 -9.01 -9.74
N VAL A 85 22.46 -8.10 -9.15
CA VAL A 85 22.76 -7.49 -7.85
C VAL A 85 22.75 -8.53 -6.74
N ALA A 86 21.70 -9.38 -6.69
CA ALA A 86 21.62 -10.44 -5.69
C ALA A 86 22.79 -11.44 -5.81
N SER A 87 23.16 -11.84 -7.04
CA SER A 87 24.29 -12.73 -7.26
C SER A 87 25.62 -12.10 -6.86
N ALA A 88 25.84 -10.84 -7.19
CA ALA A 88 27.05 -10.11 -6.80
C ALA A 88 27.16 -9.99 -5.27
N LEU A 89 26.06 -9.62 -4.60
CA LEU A 89 26.01 -9.56 -3.13
C LEU A 89 26.28 -10.91 -2.50
N THR A 90 25.62 -11.98 -2.98
CA THR A 90 25.84 -13.34 -2.46
C THR A 90 27.28 -13.77 -2.61
N SER A 91 27.92 -13.54 -3.78
CA SER A 91 29.32 -13.86 -4.00
C SER A 91 30.27 -13.05 -3.10
N TYR A 92 29.95 -11.80 -2.85
CA TYR A 92 30.71 -10.96 -1.94
C TYR A 92 30.64 -11.46 -0.49
N LEU A 93 29.44 -11.79 -0.02
CA LEU A 93 29.20 -12.30 1.33
C LEU A 93 29.83 -13.68 1.53
N GLU A 94 29.75 -14.57 0.54
CA GLU A 94 30.35 -15.89 0.56
C GLU A 94 31.87 -15.81 0.75
N LYS A 95 32.54 -14.90 0.03
CA LYS A 95 33.99 -14.63 0.22
C LYS A 95 34.34 -14.14 1.62
N ALA A 96 33.41 -13.44 2.27
CA ALA A 96 33.55 -12.96 3.63
C ALA A 96 33.15 -14.00 4.69
N GLY A 97 32.67 -15.17 4.29
CA GLY A 97 32.15 -16.21 5.18
C GLY A 97 30.86 -15.84 5.89
N ILE A 98 30.05 -14.95 5.29
CA ILE A 98 28.79 -14.43 5.86
C ILE A 98 27.63 -14.95 5.00
N SER A 99 26.62 -15.55 5.63
CA SER A 99 25.39 -15.91 4.92
C SER A 99 24.52 -14.68 4.62
N MET A 100 23.63 -14.80 3.63
CA MET A 100 22.65 -13.75 3.30
C MET A 100 21.76 -13.44 4.51
N SER A 101 21.35 -14.46 5.29
CA SER A 101 20.54 -14.29 6.49
C SER A 101 21.27 -13.51 7.59
N GLU A 102 22.53 -13.84 7.86
CA GLU A 102 23.35 -13.09 8.82
C GLU A 102 23.59 -11.64 8.39
N HIS A 103 23.76 -11.43 7.08
CA HIS A 103 23.86 -10.07 6.54
C HIS A 103 22.57 -9.28 6.75
N LEU A 104 21.41 -9.88 6.46
CA LEU A 104 20.11 -9.26 6.64
C LEU A 104 19.84 -8.92 8.11
N GLU A 105 20.13 -9.84 9.03
CA GLU A 105 20.00 -9.56 10.49
C GLU A 105 20.87 -8.37 10.90
N LYS A 106 22.11 -8.29 10.44
CA LYS A 106 22.99 -7.14 10.70
C LYS A 106 22.44 -5.82 10.12
N VAL A 107 21.81 -5.88 8.94
CA VAL A 107 21.15 -4.71 8.35
C VAL A 107 19.99 -4.25 9.23
N PHE A 108 19.15 -5.16 9.71
CA PHE A 108 18.06 -4.84 10.63
C PHE A 108 18.58 -4.24 11.95
N GLU A 109 19.57 -4.87 12.57
CA GLU A 109 20.16 -4.41 13.82
C GLU A 109 20.82 -3.02 13.68
N ASN A 110 21.66 -2.83 12.65
CA ASN A 110 22.40 -1.59 12.45
C ASN A 110 21.50 -0.39 12.11
N ASN A 111 20.29 -0.64 11.62
CA ASN A 111 19.31 0.39 11.24
C ASN A 111 18.12 0.44 12.20
N GLU A 112 18.15 -0.29 13.30
CA GLU A 112 17.08 -0.35 14.31
C GLU A 112 15.72 -0.72 13.71
N ILE A 113 15.73 -1.58 12.66
CA ILE A 113 14.49 -2.02 11.96
C ILE A 113 13.84 -3.12 12.79
N ILE A 114 12.70 -2.82 13.38
CA ILE A 114 11.90 -3.77 14.15
C ILE A 114 10.92 -4.57 13.27
N SER A 115 10.41 -3.98 12.22
CA SER A 115 9.50 -4.63 11.25
C SER A 115 10.27 -5.52 10.28
N LYS A 116 10.65 -6.72 10.74
CA LYS A 116 11.51 -7.67 10.00
C LYS A 116 10.77 -8.52 8.96
N TYR A 117 9.45 -8.57 9.01
CA TYR A 117 8.64 -9.41 8.15
C TYR A 117 7.62 -8.61 7.38
N ASP A 118 7.55 -8.89 6.08
CA ASP A 118 6.49 -8.43 5.18
C ASP A 118 5.59 -9.60 4.83
N ILE A 119 4.29 -9.36 4.82
CA ILE A 119 3.27 -10.32 4.45
C ILE A 119 2.37 -9.71 3.39
N ARG A 120 2.03 -10.51 2.40
CA ARG A 120 0.96 -10.24 1.45
C ARG A 120 0.07 -11.47 1.36
N GLU A 121 -1.22 -11.28 1.59
CA GLU A 121 -2.26 -12.29 1.37
C GLU A 121 -3.19 -11.81 0.25
N ASP A 122 -3.33 -12.59 -0.79
CA ASP A 122 -4.29 -12.37 -1.88
C ASP A 122 -5.53 -13.23 -1.60
N ILE A 123 -6.60 -12.63 -1.12
CA ILE A 123 -7.83 -13.32 -0.74
C ILE A 123 -8.79 -13.29 -1.93
N SER A 124 -9.06 -14.45 -2.50
CA SER A 124 -10.05 -14.63 -3.58
C SER A 124 -11.44 -14.89 -3.00
N TYR A 125 -12.43 -14.20 -3.49
CA TYR A 125 -13.83 -14.38 -3.10
C TYR A 125 -14.62 -15.28 -4.06
N TYR A 126 -13.92 -15.98 -4.97
CA TYR A 126 -14.52 -16.92 -5.92
C TYR A 126 -13.58 -18.10 -6.17
N ASN A 127 -14.12 -19.20 -6.68
CA ASN A 127 -13.32 -20.37 -7.06
C ASN A 127 -12.62 -20.14 -8.40
N GLU A 128 -11.34 -19.81 -8.36
CA GLU A 128 -10.50 -19.57 -9.56
C GLU A 128 -10.31 -20.83 -10.42
N SER A 129 -10.51 -22.02 -9.85
CA SER A 129 -10.34 -23.31 -10.51
C SER A 129 -11.67 -23.89 -11.02
N GLU A 130 -12.76 -23.13 -11.05
CA GLU A 130 -14.05 -23.58 -11.56
C GLU A 130 -13.93 -23.83 -13.08
N PRO A 131 -14.12 -25.06 -13.57
CA PRO A 131 -13.95 -25.40 -14.98
C PRO A 131 -15.11 -24.92 -15.88
N ASP A 132 -16.29 -24.70 -15.30
CA ASP A 132 -17.45 -24.19 -16.01
C ASP A 132 -17.36 -22.66 -16.11
N ILE A 133 -17.21 -22.14 -17.34
CA ILE A 133 -17.01 -20.71 -17.58
C ILE A 133 -18.20 -19.87 -17.13
N GLU A 134 -19.44 -20.33 -17.25
CA GLU A 134 -20.60 -19.56 -16.84
C GLU A 134 -20.73 -19.52 -15.31
N LYS A 135 -20.43 -20.63 -14.65
CA LYS A 135 -20.34 -20.65 -13.18
C LYS A 135 -19.21 -19.79 -12.67
N LEU A 136 -18.03 -19.85 -13.30
CA LEU A 136 -16.86 -19.01 -12.96
C LEU A 136 -17.22 -17.52 -13.04
N LYS A 137 -17.91 -17.09 -14.13
CA LYS A 137 -18.36 -15.69 -14.28
C LYS A 137 -19.37 -15.27 -13.21
N ALA A 138 -20.34 -16.14 -12.91
CA ALA A 138 -21.35 -15.88 -11.88
C ALA A 138 -20.72 -15.78 -10.49
N ASP A 139 -19.81 -16.71 -10.17
CA ASP A 139 -19.10 -16.75 -8.88
C ASP A 139 -18.18 -15.54 -8.74
N LYS A 140 -17.46 -15.17 -9.79
CA LYS A 140 -16.62 -13.96 -9.81
C LYS A 140 -17.45 -12.70 -9.57
N LYS A 141 -18.63 -12.57 -10.20
CA LYS A 141 -19.53 -11.42 -9.97
C LYS A 141 -20.02 -11.36 -8.52
N ALA A 142 -20.36 -12.51 -7.92
CA ALA A 142 -20.70 -12.58 -6.50
C ALA A 142 -19.51 -12.24 -5.60
N GLY A 143 -18.32 -12.66 -5.99
CA GLY A 143 -17.06 -12.33 -5.32
C GLY A 143 -16.75 -10.83 -5.35
N GLU A 144 -17.04 -10.14 -6.46
CA GLU A 144 -16.87 -8.67 -6.54
C GLU A 144 -17.74 -7.94 -5.51
N ALA A 145 -18.96 -8.41 -5.28
CA ALA A 145 -19.81 -7.83 -4.24
C ALA A 145 -19.22 -8.03 -2.82
N LYS A 146 -18.66 -9.21 -2.54
CA LYS A 146 -17.99 -9.48 -1.26
C LYS A 146 -16.75 -8.62 -1.08
N ARG A 147 -15.91 -8.51 -2.13
CA ARG A 147 -14.75 -7.62 -2.13
C ARG A 147 -15.16 -6.18 -1.83
N THR A 148 -16.19 -5.68 -2.50
CA THR A 148 -16.70 -4.31 -2.28
C THR A 148 -17.13 -4.10 -0.83
N LYS A 149 -17.79 -5.07 -0.21
CA LYS A 149 -18.15 -4.99 1.22
C LYS A 149 -16.93 -4.94 2.14
N ASN A 150 -15.89 -5.75 1.84
CA ASN A 150 -14.63 -5.69 2.58
C ASN A 150 -14.03 -4.29 2.54
N ASP A 151 -13.87 -3.74 1.33
CA ASP A 151 -13.26 -2.43 1.13
C ASP A 151 -14.05 -1.32 1.83
N LEU A 152 -15.37 -1.32 1.66
CA LEU A 152 -16.25 -0.31 2.25
C LEU A 152 -16.26 -0.33 3.79
N PHE A 153 -16.11 -1.50 4.39
CA PHE A 153 -16.02 -1.60 5.85
C PHE A 153 -14.83 -0.78 6.38
N TYR A 154 -13.65 -1.02 5.84
CA TYR A 154 -12.44 -0.32 6.31
C TYR A 154 -12.42 1.15 5.89
N LEU A 155 -12.82 1.44 4.65
CA LEU A 155 -12.90 2.81 4.16
C LEU A 155 -13.86 3.67 5.02
N ALA A 156 -15.00 3.10 5.44
CA ALA A 156 -15.95 3.82 6.31
C ALA A 156 -15.33 4.17 7.67
N LEU A 157 -14.47 3.31 8.23
CA LEU A 157 -13.74 3.62 9.47
C LEU A 157 -12.76 4.78 9.26
N ALA A 158 -12.00 4.74 8.15
CA ALA A 158 -11.06 5.80 7.81
C ALA A 158 -11.76 7.15 7.56
N VAL A 159 -12.88 7.16 6.84
CA VAL A 159 -13.70 8.37 6.61
C VAL A 159 -14.25 8.92 7.92
N ALA A 160 -14.87 8.07 8.75
CA ALA A 160 -15.44 8.51 10.02
C ALA A 160 -14.37 9.08 10.97
N LYS A 161 -13.16 8.50 10.97
CA LYS A 161 -12.04 9.03 11.73
C LYS A 161 -11.57 10.38 11.16
N ALA A 162 -11.41 10.50 9.85
CA ALA A 162 -10.96 11.73 9.19
C ALA A 162 -11.94 12.89 9.43
N GLU A 163 -13.23 12.61 9.53
CA GLU A 163 -14.28 13.60 9.86
C GLU A 163 -14.48 13.80 11.36
N ASN A 164 -13.62 13.24 12.21
CA ASN A 164 -13.73 13.32 13.68
C ASN A 164 -15.05 12.79 14.24
N LYS A 165 -15.67 11.81 13.56
CA LYS A 165 -16.88 11.11 14.03
C LYS A 165 -16.55 9.89 14.86
N LEU A 166 -15.40 9.28 14.61
CA LEU A 166 -14.85 8.19 15.42
C LEU A 166 -13.46 8.56 15.93
N SER A 167 -13.21 8.31 17.20
CA SER A 167 -11.87 8.26 17.75
C SER A 167 -11.20 6.93 17.45
N VAL A 168 -9.87 6.86 17.61
CA VAL A 168 -9.12 5.59 17.46
C VAL A 168 -9.62 4.55 18.47
N GLU A 169 -9.94 4.95 19.71
CA GLU A 169 -10.46 4.04 20.74
C GLU A 169 -11.81 3.42 20.36
N GLN A 170 -12.70 4.22 19.75
CA GLN A 170 -13.96 3.71 19.24
C GLN A 170 -13.78 2.76 18.07
N ILE A 171 -12.79 3.03 17.20
CA ILE A 171 -12.42 2.12 16.11
C ILE A 171 -11.85 0.81 16.66
N LYS A 172 -10.99 0.85 17.69
CA LYS A 172 -10.53 -0.37 18.40
C LYS A 172 -11.70 -1.21 18.87
N GLU A 173 -12.72 -0.61 19.49
CA GLU A 173 -13.90 -1.34 19.97
C GLU A 173 -14.70 -1.96 18.81
N ILE A 174 -14.87 -1.24 17.69
CA ILE A 174 -15.53 -1.75 16.48
C ILE A 174 -14.76 -2.94 15.91
N LEU A 175 -13.45 -2.80 15.76
CA LEU A 175 -12.59 -3.86 15.21
C LEU A 175 -12.53 -5.08 16.14
N ALA A 176 -12.37 -4.89 17.43
CA ALA A 176 -12.37 -5.98 18.41
C ALA A 176 -13.71 -6.73 18.47
N SER A 177 -14.83 -6.02 18.31
CA SER A 177 -16.15 -6.66 18.24
C SER A 177 -16.37 -7.42 16.92
N THR A 178 -15.70 -7.02 15.85
CA THR A 178 -15.79 -7.66 14.53
C THR A 178 -14.84 -8.85 14.41
N PHE A 179 -13.66 -8.74 15.02
CA PHE A 179 -12.57 -9.71 14.95
C PHE A 179 -12.09 -10.07 16.38
N PRO A 180 -12.89 -10.81 17.15
CA PRO A 180 -12.57 -11.09 18.55
C PRO A 180 -11.29 -11.93 18.76
N GLU A 181 -10.78 -12.56 17.69
CA GLU A 181 -9.52 -13.30 17.67
C GLU A 181 -8.26 -12.44 17.47
N LEU A 182 -8.43 -11.14 17.16
CA LEU A 182 -7.33 -10.21 16.93
C LEU A 182 -7.23 -9.16 18.03
N ASP A 183 -6.01 -8.77 18.38
CA ASP A 183 -5.74 -7.73 19.37
C ASP A 183 -5.48 -6.37 18.69
N PHE A 184 -6.35 -5.41 18.92
CA PHE A 184 -6.27 -4.04 18.42
C PHE A 184 -5.82 -3.05 19.51
N SER A 185 -5.36 -3.49 20.67
CA SER A 185 -5.05 -2.62 21.81
C SER A 185 -3.99 -1.56 21.48
N ASN A 186 -3.01 -1.91 20.65
CA ASN A 186 -1.91 -1.03 20.23
C ASN A 186 -2.13 -0.36 18.85
N LEU A 187 -3.37 -0.34 18.33
CA LEU A 187 -3.71 0.45 17.14
C LEU A 187 -3.54 1.94 17.44
N MET A 188 -2.77 2.67 16.63
CA MET A 188 -2.50 4.08 16.78
C MET A 188 -3.32 4.95 15.83
N ASP A 189 -3.55 4.49 14.60
CA ASP A 189 -4.25 5.29 13.60
C ASP A 189 -4.88 4.43 12.49
N VAL A 190 -5.87 5.02 11.80
CA VAL A 190 -6.50 4.45 10.62
C VAL A 190 -6.60 5.53 9.56
N LYS A 191 -5.99 5.28 8.39
CA LYS A 191 -5.91 6.24 7.28
C LYS A 191 -6.29 5.57 5.97
N PHE A 192 -6.81 6.34 5.05
CA PHE A 192 -6.96 5.89 3.67
C PHE A 192 -5.70 6.28 2.89
N VAL A 193 -5.01 5.29 2.30
CA VAL A 193 -3.71 5.48 1.64
C VAL A 193 -3.75 4.86 0.24
N GLY A 194 -3.58 5.69 -0.77
CA GLY A 194 -3.65 5.22 -2.15
C GLY A 194 -5.03 4.70 -2.52
N ASP A 195 -5.19 3.39 -2.61
CA ASP A 195 -6.45 2.68 -2.87
C ASP A 195 -6.82 1.68 -1.75
N GLY A 196 -6.19 1.81 -0.58
CA GLY A 196 -6.38 0.94 0.57
C GLY A 196 -6.59 1.67 1.88
N THR A 197 -7.08 0.95 2.88
CA THR A 197 -7.15 1.42 4.26
C THR A 197 -5.97 0.90 5.05
N TYR A 198 -5.18 1.81 5.59
CA TYR A 198 -3.97 1.56 6.35
C TYR A 198 -4.28 1.68 7.84
N LEU A 199 -4.01 0.62 8.59
CA LEU A 199 -4.11 0.55 10.04
C LEU A 199 -2.69 0.57 10.59
N GLU A 200 -2.37 1.60 11.34
CA GLU A 200 -1.07 1.83 11.97
C GLU A 200 -1.10 1.35 13.42
N PHE A 201 -0.19 0.46 13.80
CA PHE A 201 0.00 -0.02 15.16
C PHE A 201 1.39 0.40 15.65
N GLU A 202 1.65 0.27 16.94
CA GLU A 202 2.96 0.57 17.52
C GLU A 202 4.08 -0.34 16.96
N ASP A 203 3.76 -1.59 16.64
CA ASP A 203 4.71 -2.66 16.29
C ASP A 203 4.53 -3.22 14.86
N LYS A 204 3.49 -2.81 14.15
CA LYS A 204 3.13 -3.31 12.82
C LYS A 204 2.25 -2.34 12.06
N PHE A 205 2.03 -2.63 10.80
CA PHE A 205 0.89 -2.08 10.06
C PHE A 205 0.14 -3.19 9.32
N ILE A 206 -1.12 -2.92 9.00
CA ILE A 206 -1.94 -3.73 8.11
C ILE A 206 -2.60 -2.78 7.10
N GLU A 207 -2.54 -3.11 5.82
CA GLU A 207 -3.23 -2.39 4.76
C GLU A 207 -4.17 -3.35 4.03
N ILE A 208 -5.43 -2.96 3.93
CA ILE A 208 -6.47 -3.70 3.20
C ILE A 208 -6.84 -2.89 1.96
N ARG A 209 -6.71 -3.50 0.78
CA ARG A 209 -7.02 -2.84 -0.49
C ARG A 209 -7.67 -3.77 -1.50
N PRO A 210 -8.53 -3.25 -2.39
CA PRO A 210 -9.11 -4.04 -3.46
C PRO A 210 -8.08 -4.37 -4.54
N SER A 211 -8.24 -5.51 -5.21
CA SER A 211 -7.55 -5.75 -6.47
C SER A 211 -8.24 -4.94 -7.59
N GLY A 212 -7.45 -4.17 -8.35
CA GLY A 212 -7.97 -3.39 -9.48
C GLY A 212 -8.43 -4.23 -10.68
N THR A 213 -8.10 -5.53 -10.71
CA THR A 213 -8.32 -6.40 -11.89
C THR A 213 -9.14 -7.65 -11.59
N ASP A 214 -9.41 -7.95 -10.32
CA ASP A 214 -10.02 -9.23 -9.93
C ASP A 214 -10.88 -9.09 -8.67
N ALA A 215 -11.78 -10.08 -8.44
CA ALA A 215 -12.61 -10.19 -7.25
C ALA A 215 -11.79 -10.70 -6.05
N LYS A 216 -10.74 -9.94 -5.69
CA LYS A 216 -9.80 -10.24 -4.62
C LYS A 216 -9.56 -9.03 -3.75
N THR A 217 -9.34 -9.27 -2.47
CA THR A 217 -8.72 -8.31 -1.57
C THR A 217 -7.25 -8.66 -1.42
N LYS A 218 -6.42 -7.64 -1.40
CA LYS A 218 -5.00 -7.75 -1.08
C LYS A 218 -4.80 -7.17 0.31
N ALA A 219 -4.33 -8.01 1.21
CA ALA A 219 -3.97 -7.61 2.56
C ALA A 219 -2.46 -7.62 2.71
N TYR A 220 -1.90 -6.49 3.07
CA TYR A 220 -0.47 -6.31 3.33
C TYR A 220 -0.24 -6.09 4.81
N GLY A 221 0.91 -6.47 5.30
CA GLY A 221 1.33 -6.14 6.65
C GLY A 221 2.83 -6.25 6.80
N ALA A 222 3.40 -5.44 7.68
CA ALA A 222 4.77 -5.58 8.12
C ALA A 222 4.87 -5.41 9.64
N GLY A 223 5.81 -6.12 10.26
CA GLY A 223 6.02 -6.08 11.71
C GLY A 223 7.08 -7.08 12.18
N ALA A 224 7.19 -7.22 13.50
CA ALA A 224 8.18 -8.10 14.13
C ALA A 224 7.75 -9.56 14.25
N ASP A 225 6.44 -9.83 14.30
CA ASP A 225 5.87 -11.19 14.42
C ASP A 225 5.15 -11.61 13.15
N LYS A 226 5.80 -12.49 12.39
CA LYS A 226 5.28 -13.02 11.13
C LYS A 226 3.91 -13.69 11.26
N GLY A 227 3.72 -14.48 12.33
CA GLY A 227 2.48 -15.21 12.56
C GLY A 227 1.31 -14.25 12.84
N ASN A 228 1.53 -13.31 13.74
CA ASN A 228 0.56 -12.28 14.08
C ASN A 228 0.14 -11.45 12.88
N ILE A 229 1.09 -10.92 12.09
CA ILE A 229 0.80 -10.13 10.89
C ILE A 229 0.00 -10.93 9.87
N LYS A 230 0.37 -12.21 9.68
CA LYS A 230 -0.32 -13.10 8.75
C LYS A 230 -1.77 -13.35 9.16
N ASP A 231 -2.01 -13.57 10.45
CA ASP A 231 -3.36 -13.76 10.97
C ASP A 231 -4.21 -12.50 10.79
N PHE A 232 -3.68 -11.31 11.09
CA PHE A 232 -4.34 -10.05 10.80
C PHE A 232 -4.69 -9.91 9.31
N ALA A 233 -3.71 -10.07 8.43
CA ALA A 233 -3.92 -9.93 6.99
C ALA A 233 -4.98 -10.90 6.47
N ARG A 234 -4.91 -12.18 6.88
CA ARG A 234 -5.83 -13.23 6.44
C ARG A 234 -7.25 -13.03 6.97
N ILE A 235 -7.40 -12.74 8.26
CA ILE A 235 -8.71 -12.61 8.90
C ILE A 235 -9.41 -11.35 8.42
N MET A 236 -8.73 -10.22 8.47
CA MET A 236 -9.28 -8.94 8.02
C MET A 236 -9.55 -8.92 6.51
N GLY A 237 -8.66 -9.50 5.70
CA GLY A 237 -8.84 -9.59 4.26
C GLY A 237 -10.02 -10.46 3.84
N ASN A 238 -10.40 -11.47 4.64
CA ASN A 238 -11.56 -12.33 4.36
C ASN A 238 -12.90 -11.73 4.81
N TYR A 239 -12.91 -10.63 5.56
CA TYR A 239 -14.15 -10.05 6.03
C TYR A 239 -14.99 -9.50 4.86
N SER A 240 -16.27 -9.81 4.85
CA SER A 240 -17.22 -9.35 3.83
C SER A 240 -18.58 -8.98 4.44
N GLY A 241 -18.56 -8.61 5.72
CA GLY A 241 -19.74 -8.13 6.43
C GLY A 241 -20.03 -6.65 6.18
N ASP A 242 -21.19 -6.22 6.59
CA ASP A 242 -21.57 -4.81 6.65
C ASP A 242 -21.00 -4.17 7.94
N LEU A 243 -21.07 -2.82 8.03
CA LEU A 243 -20.77 -2.09 9.26
C LEU A 243 -21.65 -2.63 10.40
N ASN A 244 -21.00 -2.97 11.51
CA ASN A 244 -21.66 -3.66 12.60
C ASN A 244 -22.43 -2.72 13.55
N GLU A 245 -23.18 -3.30 14.47
CA GLU A 245 -23.98 -2.53 15.45
C GLU A 245 -23.09 -1.67 16.38
N THR A 246 -21.83 -2.06 16.61
CA THR A 246 -20.88 -1.26 17.40
C THR A 246 -20.54 0.05 16.69
N TYR A 247 -20.37 0.01 15.36
CA TYR A 247 -20.21 1.23 14.58
C TYR A 247 -21.42 2.16 14.72
N LYS A 248 -22.64 1.62 14.58
CA LYS A 248 -23.90 2.37 14.69
C LYS A 248 -24.15 2.95 16.08
N LYS A 249 -23.53 2.37 17.12
CA LYS A 249 -23.59 2.91 18.49
C LYS A 249 -22.92 4.28 18.63
N TYR A 250 -21.84 4.52 17.86
CA TYR A 250 -21.06 5.75 17.91
C TYR A 250 -21.44 6.76 16.87
N VAL A 251 -22.04 6.31 15.78
CA VAL A 251 -22.34 7.13 14.60
C VAL A 251 -23.84 7.07 14.32
N ASP A 252 -24.48 8.22 14.25
CA ASP A 252 -25.92 8.27 13.96
C ASP A 252 -26.25 7.75 12.55
N ASN A 253 -27.52 7.35 12.32
CA ASN A 253 -27.95 6.76 11.08
C ASN A 253 -27.74 7.69 9.86
N ALA A 254 -27.90 9.01 10.03
CA ALA A 254 -27.72 9.95 8.93
C ALA A 254 -26.27 10.01 8.51
N PHE A 255 -25.34 10.05 9.46
CA PHE A 255 -23.90 9.97 9.16
C PHE A 255 -23.50 8.60 8.61
N TYR A 256 -24.05 7.51 9.16
CA TYR A 256 -23.81 6.17 8.66
C TYR A 256 -24.15 6.03 7.16
N GLU A 257 -25.32 6.52 6.76
CA GLU A 257 -25.73 6.46 5.35
C GLU A 257 -24.88 7.40 4.48
N SER A 258 -24.55 8.59 5.00
CA SER A 258 -23.64 9.54 4.31
C SER A 258 -22.24 8.95 4.16
N ALA A 259 -21.65 8.41 5.22
CA ALA A 259 -20.33 7.77 5.17
C ALA A 259 -20.29 6.59 4.19
N LYS A 260 -21.35 5.79 4.16
CA LYS A 260 -21.52 4.71 3.19
C LYS A 260 -21.58 5.25 1.76
N GLU A 261 -22.34 6.31 1.51
CA GLU A 261 -22.44 6.95 0.20
C GLU A 261 -21.10 7.57 -0.24
N ASP A 262 -20.42 8.27 0.66
CA ASP A 262 -19.11 8.87 0.39
C ASP A 262 -18.03 7.81 0.18
N SER A 263 -18.08 6.71 0.91
CA SER A 263 -17.22 5.55 0.69
C SER A 263 -17.47 4.92 -0.68
N LEU A 264 -18.73 4.80 -1.11
CA LEU A 264 -19.09 4.32 -2.45
C LEU A 264 -18.58 5.26 -3.55
N LYS A 265 -18.68 6.57 -3.35
CA LYS A 265 -18.13 7.58 -4.28
C LYS A 265 -16.61 7.52 -4.36
N ALA A 266 -15.92 7.39 -3.22
CA ALA A 266 -14.48 7.21 -3.18
C ALA A 266 -14.08 5.92 -3.90
N TYR A 267 -14.75 4.81 -3.60
CA TYR A 267 -14.53 3.52 -4.25
C TYR A 267 -14.73 3.61 -5.78
N ALA A 268 -15.80 4.27 -6.25
CA ALA A 268 -16.07 4.43 -7.68
C ALA A 268 -14.91 5.14 -8.41
N LYS A 269 -14.28 6.15 -7.79
CA LYS A 269 -13.12 6.83 -8.38
C LYS A 269 -11.91 5.91 -8.58
N PHE A 270 -11.73 4.90 -7.72
CA PHE A 270 -10.62 3.94 -7.84
C PHE A 270 -10.92 2.78 -8.77
N THR A 271 -12.19 2.42 -8.93
CA THR A 271 -12.61 1.31 -9.78
C THR A 271 -12.95 1.74 -11.21
N ASP A 272 -13.11 3.04 -11.45
CA ASP A 272 -13.36 3.58 -12.78
C ASP A 272 -12.13 3.40 -13.68
N LYS A 273 -12.27 2.56 -14.71
CA LYS A 273 -11.21 2.27 -15.66
C LYS A 273 -10.75 3.49 -16.45
N ASP A 274 -11.63 4.47 -16.65
CA ASP A 274 -11.29 5.71 -17.32
C ASP A 274 -10.50 6.66 -16.42
N ALA A 275 -10.75 6.65 -15.11
CA ALA A 275 -9.94 7.35 -14.14
C ALA A 275 -8.50 6.80 -14.05
N ASN A 276 -8.28 5.52 -14.34
CA ASN A 276 -6.94 4.91 -14.39
C ASN A 276 -6.11 5.33 -15.61
N ASN A 277 -6.73 5.88 -16.64
CA ASN A 277 -6.03 6.44 -17.81
C ASN A 277 -5.78 7.95 -17.70
N ALA A 278 -6.41 8.63 -16.75
CA ALA A 278 -6.05 10.00 -16.42
C ALA A 278 -4.63 10.03 -15.80
N PRO A 279 -3.83 11.10 -16.03
CA PRO A 279 -2.62 11.28 -15.24
C PRO A 279 -3.04 11.21 -13.77
N PHE A 280 -2.41 10.32 -13.01
CA PHE A 280 -2.73 10.06 -11.61
C PHE A 280 -2.75 11.40 -10.85
N VAL A 281 -3.93 11.92 -10.67
CA VAL A 281 -4.19 12.98 -9.72
C VAL A 281 -4.34 12.24 -8.40
N VAL A 282 -3.39 12.43 -7.49
CA VAL A 282 -3.61 12.04 -6.09
C VAL A 282 -4.95 12.65 -5.75
N PRO A 283 -5.97 11.85 -5.42
CA PRO A 283 -7.24 12.41 -5.00
C PRO A 283 -6.95 13.41 -3.89
N ASP A 284 -7.66 14.54 -3.89
CA ASP A 284 -7.53 15.52 -2.82
C ASP A 284 -8.06 14.89 -1.53
N TYR A 285 -7.18 14.16 -0.85
CA TYR A 285 -7.45 13.53 0.44
C TYR A 285 -7.58 14.55 1.58
N SER A 286 -7.41 15.86 1.31
CA SER A 286 -7.63 16.89 2.32
C SER A 286 -9.05 16.89 2.87
N LYS A 287 -9.97 16.20 2.19
CA LYS A 287 -11.34 15.93 2.66
C LYS A 287 -11.52 14.57 3.34
N LEU A 288 -10.48 13.71 3.33
CA LEU A 288 -10.48 12.38 3.94
C LEU A 288 -9.36 12.22 4.99
N ILE A 289 -8.55 13.25 5.17
CA ILE A 289 -7.51 13.37 6.20
C ILE A 289 -7.93 14.42 7.21
#